data_18a9f9e9365e14c19b80f46b8b9c0aed
#
_entry.id   18a9f9e9365e14c19b80f46b8b9c0aed
#
_cell.length_a   1.000
_cell.length_b   1.000
_cell.length_c   1.000
_cell.angle_alpha   90.00
_cell.angle_beta   90.00
_cell.angle_gamma   90.00
#
_symmetry.space_group_name_H-M   'P 1'
#
loop_
_entity.id
_entity.type
_entity.pdbx_description
1 polymer ?
#
loop_
_entity_poly.entity_id
_entity_poly.type
_entity_poly.pdbx_seq_one_letter_code
_entity_poly.pdbx_strand_id
1 'polypeptide(L)'
;MAKKPPRSSPPQKWVAAIQPECLEDLRFWVDTNRKIALRLFDLMEAALRDPFSGIGKPDHLRHLGGSVWSRRITEADRLVYEVFDDRIEFLQARYHY
;
A
#
# COMPACT_ATOMS: atom_id res chain seq x y z
N MET A 1 29.79 -11.42 -6.67
CA MET A 1 28.36 -11.20 -6.64
C MET A 1 27.96 -10.16 -7.69
N ALA A 2 27.04 -10.51 -8.54
CA ALA A 2 26.65 -9.63 -9.61
C ALA A 2 25.86 -8.44 -9.05
N LYS A 3 26.20 -7.22 -9.47
CA LYS A 3 25.42 -6.04 -9.13
C LYS A 3 24.13 -6.02 -9.95
N LYS A 4 23.05 -5.67 -9.31
CA LYS A 4 21.83 -5.37 -10.05
C LYS A 4 22.05 -4.12 -10.88
N PRO A 5 21.57 -4.09 -12.14
CA PRO A 5 21.64 -2.84 -12.90
C PRO A 5 20.83 -1.74 -12.21
N PRO A 6 21.23 -0.48 -12.36
CA PRO A 6 20.44 0.60 -11.81
C PRO A 6 19.05 0.61 -12.45
N ARG A 7 18.05 0.91 -11.66
CA ARG A 7 16.68 1.04 -12.16
C ARG A 7 16.55 2.32 -12.95
N SER A 8 15.88 2.24 -14.08
CA SER A 8 15.66 3.40 -14.93
C SER A 8 14.53 4.30 -14.45
N SER A 9 13.78 3.88 -13.42
CA SER A 9 12.68 4.68 -12.89
C SER A 9 13.20 5.93 -12.19
N PRO A 10 12.52 7.08 -12.32
CA PRO A 10 12.89 8.27 -11.57
C PRO A 10 12.76 8.02 -10.08
N PRO A 11 13.50 8.76 -9.23
CA PRO A 11 13.35 8.64 -7.79
C PRO A 11 11.90 8.92 -7.38
N GLN A 12 11.37 8.10 -6.49
CA GLN A 12 10.04 8.34 -5.94
C GLN A 12 10.13 9.28 -4.75
N LYS A 13 9.15 10.16 -4.64
CA LYS A 13 9.05 11.07 -3.51
C LYS A 13 8.85 10.32 -2.20
N TRP A 14 8.05 9.25 -2.23
CA TRP A 14 7.66 8.51 -1.03
C TRP A 14 8.37 7.16 -0.96
N VAL A 15 8.83 6.84 0.25
CA VAL A 15 9.34 5.51 0.60
C VAL A 15 8.22 4.75 1.29
N ALA A 16 8.12 3.45 1.03
CA ALA A 16 7.14 2.61 1.71
C ALA A 16 7.63 2.23 3.11
N ALA A 17 6.82 2.51 4.12
CA ALA A 17 7.04 2.02 5.47
C ALA A 17 5.89 1.07 5.80
N ILE A 18 6.20 -0.20 6.05
CA ILE A 18 5.18 -1.21 6.28
C ILE A 18 5.10 -1.50 7.78
N GLN A 19 3.97 -1.16 8.37
CA GLN A 19 3.75 -1.39 9.79
C GLN A 19 3.58 -2.89 10.08
N PRO A 20 3.92 -3.34 11.29
CA PRO A 20 3.86 -4.77 11.62
C PRO A 20 2.52 -5.44 11.31
N GLU A 21 1.42 -4.76 11.59
CA GLU A 21 0.08 -5.30 11.30
C GLU A 21 -0.13 -5.50 9.80
N CYS A 22 0.31 -4.55 8.98
CA CYS A 22 0.21 -4.68 7.53
C CYS A 22 1.09 -5.82 7.01
N LEU A 23 2.27 -5.99 7.60
CA LEU A 23 3.18 -7.07 7.23
C LEU A 23 2.55 -8.43 7.53
N GLU A 24 1.86 -8.57 8.68
CA GLU A 24 1.12 -9.78 9.00
C GLU A 24 -0.01 -10.05 8.00
N ASP A 25 -0.73 -8.99 7.62
CA ASP A 25 -1.81 -9.11 6.64
C ASP A 25 -1.27 -9.54 5.27
N LEU A 26 -0.15 -8.97 4.86
CA LEU A 26 0.49 -9.36 3.61
C LEU A 26 0.89 -10.84 3.63
N ARG A 27 1.47 -11.29 4.73
CA ARG A 27 1.82 -12.71 4.91
C ARG A 27 0.58 -13.60 4.83
N PHE A 28 -0.51 -13.19 5.46
CA PHE A 28 -1.78 -13.91 5.37
C PHE A 28 -2.22 -14.12 3.91
N TRP A 29 -2.15 -13.05 3.09
CA TRP A 29 -2.55 -13.16 1.69
C TRP A 29 -1.60 -14.03 0.88
N VAL A 30 -0.30 -13.94 1.13
CA VAL A 30 0.68 -14.81 0.47
C VAL A 30 0.38 -16.28 0.76
N ASP A 31 -0.02 -16.59 1.99
CA ASP A 31 -0.30 -17.98 2.41
C ASP A 31 -1.66 -18.48 1.95
N THR A 32 -2.63 -17.59 1.75
CA THR A 32 -4.02 -18.02 1.51
C THR A 32 -4.54 -17.68 0.12
N ASN A 33 -4.05 -16.61 -0.52
CA ASN A 33 -4.55 -16.20 -1.82
C ASN A 33 -3.50 -15.36 -2.55
N ARG A 34 -2.71 -16.03 -3.36
CA ARG A 34 -1.60 -15.41 -4.09
C ARG A 34 -2.06 -14.26 -4.98
N LYS A 35 -3.22 -14.38 -5.64
CA LYS A 35 -3.73 -13.32 -6.53
C LYS A 35 -4.00 -12.03 -5.76
N ILE A 36 -4.55 -12.16 -4.56
CA ILE A 36 -4.79 -10.99 -3.71
C ILE A 36 -3.47 -10.40 -3.22
N ALA A 37 -2.51 -11.23 -2.86
CA ALA A 37 -1.18 -10.75 -2.49
C ALA A 37 -0.55 -9.93 -3.61
N LEU A 38 -0.63 -10.40 -4.86
CA LEU A 38 -0.08 -9.68 -6.02
C LEU A 38 -0.83 -8.37 -6.26
N ARG A 39 -2.16 -8.38 -6.15
CA ARG A 39 -2.95 -7.15 -6.24
C ARG A 39 -2.54 -6.13 -5.18
N LEU A 40 -2.25 -6.60 -3.96
CA LEU A 40 -1.83 -5.74 -2.88
C LEU A 40 -0.51 -5.04 -3.20
N PHE A 41 0.46 -5.74 -3.80
CA PHE A 41 1.68 -5.09 -4.28
C PHE A 41 1.39 -4.03 -5.33
N ASP A 42 0.48 -4.32 -6.27
CA ASP A 42 0.08 -3.35 -7.29
C ASP A 42 -0.53 -2.09 -6.65
N LEU A 43 -1.37 -2.28 -5.64
CA LEU A 43 -1.98 -1.15 -4.92
C LEU A 43 -0.93 -0.32 -4.17
N MET A 44 0.03 -0.97 -3.54
CA MET A 44 1.11 -0.28 -2.85
C MET A 44 1.97 0.52 -3.83
N GLU A 45 2.33 -0.08 -4.97
CA GLU A 45 3.09 0.63 -5.99
C GLU A 45 2.31 1.82 -6.55
N ALA A 46 1.01 1.66 -6.78
CA ALA A 46 0.16 2.75 -7.25
C ALA A 46 0.11 3.89 -6.23
N ALA A 47 0.01 3.57 -4.94
CA ALA A 47 0.01 4.58 -3.89
C ALA A 47 1.34 5.34 -3.83
N LEU A 48 2.46 4.67 -4.08
CA LEU A 48 3.78 5.31 -4.10
C LEU A 48 3.95 6.24 -5.30
N ARG A 49 3.24 5.99 -6.40
CA ARG A 49 3.27 6.89 -7.56
C ARG A 49 2.37 8.10 -7.35
N ASP A 50 1.16 7.87 -6.83
CA ASP A 50 0.20 8.92 -6.52
C ASP A 50 -0.74 8.42 -5.43
N PRO A 51 -0.54 8.85 -4.18
CA PRO A 51 -1.33 8.32 -3.07
C PRO A 51 -2.80 8.73 -3.09
N PHE A 52 -3.18 9.68 -3.94
CA PHE A 52 -4.51 10.26 -3.94
C PHE A 52 -5.37 9.84 -5.12
N SER A 53 -4.81 9.17 -6.09
CA SER A 53 -5.55 8.71 -7.28
C SER A 53 -5.01 7.37 -7.78
N GLY A 54 -5.73 6.74 -8.70
CA GLY A 54 -5.30 5.50 -9.32
C GLY A 54 -6.18 4.31 -8.94
N ILE A 55 -5.66 3.11 -9.11
CA ILE A 55 -6.43 1.88 -8.92
C ILE A 55 -6.86 1.68 -7.47
N GLY A 56 -7.93 0.93 -7.27
CA GLY A 56 -8.42 0.59 -5.94
C GLY A 56 -9.32 1.65 -5.32
N LYS A 57 -9.74 2.65 -6.07
CA LYS A 57 -10.64 3.73 -5.61
C LYS A 57 -10.14 4.37 -4.31
N PRO A 58 -9.05 5.14 -4.36
CA PRO A 58 -8.54 5.81 -3.16
C PRO A 58 -9.60 6.67 -2.50
N ASP A 59 -9.76 6.50 -1.20
CA ASP A 59 -10.74 7.21 -0.40
C ASP A 59 -10.08 7.84 0.81
N HIS A 60 -10.28 9.15 1.00
CA HIS A 60 -9.70 9.86 2.12
C HIS A 60 -10.53 9.63 3.37
N LEU A 61 -9.94 9.02 4.39
CA LEU A 61 -10.62 8.68 5.64
C LEU A 61 -10.50 9.86 6.61
N ARG A 62 -11.23 10.93 6.32
CA ARG A 62 -11.11 12.21 7.04
C ARG A 62 -11.38 12.10 8.54
N HIS A 63 -12.26 11.18 8.92
CA HIS A 63 -12.62 10.98 10.32
C HIS A 63 -11.48 10.43 11.18
N LEU A 64 -10.42 9.89 10.56
CA LEU A 64 -9.27 9.37 11.30
C LEU A 64 -8.20 10.43 11.54
N GLY A 65 -8.39 11.64 11.01
CA GLY A 65 -7.39 12.70 11.09
C GLY A 65 -6.22 12.47 10.14
N GLY A 66 -5.30 13.43 10.05
CA GLY A 66 -4.13 13.32 9.19
C GLY A 66 -4.49 13.06 7.73
N SER A 67 -3.55 12.49 7.00
CA SER A 67 -3.76 12.11 5.60
C SER A 67 -3.86 10.60 5.48
N VAL A 68 -4.93 10.03 6.04
CA VAL A 68 -5.18 8.59 6.03
C VAL A 68 -6.12 8.26 4.88
N TRP A 69 -5.74 7.26 4.10
CA TRP A 69 -6.42 6.85 2.89
C TRP A 69 -6.63 5.35 2.86
N SER A 70 -7.60 4.90 2.06
CA SER A 70 -7.78 3.47 1.81
C SER A 70 -7.92 3.19 0.32
N ARG A 71 -7.52 1.99 -0.07
CA ARG A 71 -7.77 1.45 -1.42
C ARG A 71 -8.39 0.08 -1.27
N ARG A 72 -9.31 -0.25 -2.19
CA ARG A 72 -10.00 -1.55 -2.17
C ARG A 72 -9.06 -2.65 -2.63
N ILE A 73 -8.91 -3.67 -1.78
CA ILE A 73 -8.24 -4.92 -2.13
C ILE A 73 -9.28 -5.90 -2.70
N THR A 74 -10.33 -6.14 -1.92
CA THR A 74 -11.53 -6.89 -2.29
C THR A 74 -12.74 -6.08 -1.85
N GLU A 75 -13.95 -6.61 -1.99
CA GLU A 75 -15.13 -5.95 -1.46
C GLU A 75 -15.06 -5.77 0.06
N ALA A 76 -14.47 -6.73 0.76
CA ALA A 76 -14.42 -6.76 2.22
C ALA A 76 -13.13 -6.20 2.81
N ASP A 77 -12.09 -6.07 2.01
CA ASP A 77 -10.75 -5.76 2.51
C ASP A 77 -10.21 -4.47 1.93
N ARG A 78 -9.49 -3.72 2.75
CA ARG A 78 -8.91 -2.43 2.36
C ARG A 78 -7.43 -2.38 2.73
N LEU A 79 -6.66 -1.75 1.84
CA LEU A 79 -5.31 -1.28 2.16
C LEU A 79 -5.45 0.11 2.76
N VAL A 80 -5.08 0.27 4.01
CA VAL A 80 -5.13 1.57 4.70
C VAL A 80 -3.71 2.09 4.86
N TYR A 81 -3.51 3.36 4.52
CA TYR A 81 -2.19 3.97 4.56
C TYR A 81 -2.29 5.43 4.96
N GLU A 82 -1.19 5.95 5.49
CA GLU A 82 -1.07 7.34 5.87
C GLU A 82 0.06 8.00 5.08
N VAL A 83 -0.21 9.18 4.53
CA VAL A 83 0.73 9.90 3.66
C VAL A 83 1.44 10.98 4.47
N PHE A 84 2.77 10.92 4.46
CA PHE A 84 3.64 11.93 5.05
C PHE A 84 4.47 12.59 3.94
N ASP A 85 5.29 13.57 4.29
CA ASP A 85 6.07 14.30 3.29
C ASP A 85 7.09 13.42 2.56
N ASP A 86 7.68 12.46 3.28
CA ASP A 86 8.78 11.64 2.77
C ASP A 86 8.45 10.16 2.65
N ARG A 87 7.31 9.72 3.17
CA ARG A 87 6.97 8.30 3.20
C ARG A 87 5.47 8.08 3.20
N ILE A 88 5.09 6.88 2.82
CA ILE A 88 3.73 6.38 3.01
C ILE A 88 3.83 5.21 3.99
N GLU A 89 3.09 5.30 5.10
CA GLU A 89 3.00 4.21 6.06
C GLU A 89 1.80 3.34 5.74
N PHE A 90 2.05 2.09 5.38
CA PHE A 90 0.99 1.12 5.13
C PHE A 90 0.62 0.48 6.46
N LEU A 91 -0.64 0.69 6.90
CA LEU A 91 -1.08 0.39 8.25
C LEU A 91 -1.72 -0.98 8.37
N GLN A 92 -2.57 -1.34 7.42
CA GLN A 92 -3.24 -2.63 7.39
C GLN A 92 -3.66 -2.98 5.97
N ALA A 93 -3.86 -4.26 5.71
CA ALA A 93 -4.20 -4.76 4.38
C ALA A 93 -5.24 -5.88 4.44
N ARG A 94 -6.10 -5.84 5.44
CA ARG A 94 -7.13 -6.84 5.66
C ARG A 94 -8.26 -6.22 6.46
N TYR A 95 -9.50 -6.63 6.19
CA TYR A 95 -10.70 -6.12 6.84
C TYR A 95 -11.03 -4.67 6.47
N HIS A 96 -12.22 -4.27 6.85
CA HIS A 96 -12.63 -2.88 6.92
C HIS A 96 -12.09 -2.26 8.21
N TYR A 97 -11.85 -0.98 8.12
CA TYR A 97 -11.49 -0.18 9.29
C TYR A 97 -12.75 0.33 9.96
#